data_47335e5669b54ccf628a105982959890
#
_entry.id   47335e5669b54ccf628a105982959890
#
_cell.length_a   1.000
_cell.length_b   1.000
_cell.length_c   1.000
_cell.angle_alpha   90.00
_cell.angle_beta   90.00
_cell.angle_gamma   90.00
#
_symmetry.space_group_name_H-M   'P 1'
#
loop_
_entity.id
_entity.type
_entity.pdbx_description
1 polymer ?
#
loop_
_entity_poly.entity_id
_entity_poly.type
_entity_poly.pdbx_seq_one_letter_code
_entity_poly.pdbx_strand_id
1 'polypeptide(L)'
;RSSAASDVYKRQDYIRKHGNFSVYQNTKVTYFPLGENKFEAMLQELEKAEKFIFLEYFIVEKGYMWAKILEVLQRKVAEGVEVRLMYDGTCAFNYLPYRYPDEIKKMGIQCKMFSPILPVLSTHYNNRDHRKILVIDGKVGFTGGVNIGDEYINRCSPFGHWKDTAIMLEGDGVEGLTQMFLQMWNVTEKCEDFGKYLKKENNSIQDDRGFILPFGDSPFDRELIGETVYMDIINRAEDYVHIMTPYLIIDHEMERALCYAAQRGVDVKLILPHIPDKKMPFALAKTHYAQLLKAGVRIFEYTPGFVHAKVFSSDGRKAVVGTINLDYRSLYLHFECGAFLFDLPVIEEIEKDFENTLAECQEVTMADYRKGNMIQKICGKALKLLAPLM
;
A
#
# COMPACT_ATOMS: atom_id res chain seq x y z
N ARG A 1 27.04 -11.54 -11.97
CA ARG A 1 26.07 -12.33 -11.18
C ARG A 1 26.34 -12.33 -9.67
N SER A 2 27.60 -12.22 -9.20
CA SER A 2 27.93 -12.26 -7.76
C SER A 2 27.64 -10.96 -7.00
N SER A 3 27.71 -9.79 -7.62
CA SER A 3 27.46 -8.49 -6.96
C SER A 3 25.98 -8.25 -6.68
N ALA A 4 25.10 -8.56 -7.62
CA ALA A 4 23.66 -8.39 -7.47
C ALA A 4 23.06 -9.29 -6.36
N ALA A 5 23.48 -10.55 -6.29
CA ALA A 5 23.10 -11.46 -5.21
C ALA A 5 23.58 -10.95 -3.85
N SER A 6 24.84 -10.46 -3.77
CA SER A 6 25.40 -9.88 -2.53
C SER A 6 24.60 -8.67 -2.03
N ASP A 7 24.13 -7.82 -2.94
CA ASP A 7 23.37 -6.63 -2.58
C ASP A 7 21.94 -6.95 -2.11
N VAL A 8 21.32 -7.98 -2.68
CA VAL A 8 20.03 -8.49 -2.20
C VAL A 8 20.17 -9.05 -0.79
N TYR A 9 21.22 -9.87 -0.52
CA TYR A 9 21.47 -10.41 0.81
C TYR A 9 21.69 -9.31 1.86
N LYS A 10 22.41 -8.24 1.55
CA LYS A 10 22.62 -7.12 2.49
C LYS A 10 21.33 -6.39 2.83
N ARG A 11 20.45 -6.23 1.86
CA ARG A 11 19.13 -5.60 2.02
C ARG A 11 18.20 -6.47 2.86
N GLN A 12 18.16 -7.77 2.54
CA GLN A 12 17.44 -8.77 3.31
C GLN A 12 17.91 -8.78 4.77
N ASP A 13 19.21 -8.68 4.99
CA ASP A 13 19.80 -8.62 6.33
C ASP A 13 19.37 -7.36 7.09
N TYR A 14 19.27 -6.21 6.44
CA TYR A 14 18.76 -4.98 7.06
C TYR A 14 17.30 -5.15 7.50
N ILE A 15 16.40 -5.50 6.59
CA ILE A 15 14.97 -5.62 6.88
C ILE A 15 14.71 -6.76 7.87
N ARG A 16 15.46 -7.86 7.79
CA ARG A 16 15.39 -8.96 8.77
C ARG A 16 15.87 -8.53 10.15
N LYS A 17 16.98 -7.79 10.25
CA LYS A 17 17.57 -7.37 11.54
C LYS A 17 16.77 -6.26 12.22
N HIS A 18 16.21 -5.35 11.45
CA HIS A 18 15.56 -4.15 11.96
C HIS A 18 14.03 -4.26 11.97
N GLY A 19 13.44 -4.95 10.99
CA GLY A 19 11.99 -5.15 10.89
C GLY A 19 11.49 -6.54 11.30
N ASN A 20 12.38 -7.51 11.50
CA ASN A 20 12.03 -8.93 11.74
C ASN A 20 11.18 -9.57 10.62
N PHE A 21 11.27 -9.06 9.37
CA PHE A 21 10.58 -9.61 8.22
C PHE A 21 11.45 -10.60 7.46
N SER A 22 10.85 -11.72 7.05
CA SER A 22 11.53 -12.78 6.32
C SER A 22 11.39 -12.62 4.81
N VAL A 23 12.38 -13.13 4.09
CA VAL A 23 12.36 -13.24 2.63
C VAL A 23 11.86 -14.62 2.26
N TYR A 24 11.01 -14.67 1.26
CA TYR A 24 10.38 -15.92 0.82
C TYR A 24 10.67 -16.17 -0.66
N GLN A 25 10.84 -17.44 -0.98
CA GLN A 25 10.71 -18.03 -2.31
C GLN A 25 9.40 -18.83 -2.36
N ASN A 26 9.24 -19.69 -3.35
CA ASN A 26 8.06 -20.56 -3.46
C ASN A 26 6.73 -19.81 -3.28
N THR A 27 6.67 -18.62 -3.86
CA THR A 27 5.50 -17.75 -3.76
C THR A 27 5.11 -17.26 -5.14
N LYS A 28 3.93 -17.65 -5.58
CA LYS A 28 3.34 -17.08 -6.79
C LYS A 28 2.75 -15.72 -6.45
N VAL A 29 3.03 -14.74 -7.29
CA VAL A 29 2.49 -13.38 -7.18
C VAL A 29 1.61 -13.09 -8.38
N THR A 30 0.37 -12.67 -8.13
CA THR A 30 -0.55 -12.18 -9.15
C THR A 30 -0.76 -10.68 -8.94
N TYR A 31 -0.58 -9.88 -9.99
CA TYR A 31 -0.79 -8.43 -9.94
C TYR A 31 -2.17 -8.05 -10.46
N PHE A 32 -2.80 -7.10 -9.80
CA PHE A 32 -4.08 -6.53 -10.20
C PHE A 32 -3.92 -5.06 -10.52
N PRO A 33 -4.05 -4.66 -11.79
CA PRO A 33 -3.91 -3.27 -12.21
C PRO A 33 -5.09 -2.39 -11.79
N LEU A 34 -6.23 -2.98 -11.39
CA LEU A 34 -7.46 -2.29 -11.00
C LEU A 34 -8.09 -2.95 -9.77
N GLY A 35 -8.82 -2.15 -8.98
CA GLY A 35 -9.53 -2.63 -7.80
C GLY A 35 -10.63 -3.63 -8.13
N GLU A 36 -11.29 -3.52 -9.29
CA GLU A 36 -12.30 -4.46 -9.79
C GLU A 36 -11.73 -5.86 -9.93
N ASN A 37 -10.55 -5.96 -10.56
CA ASN A 37 -9.89 -7.26 -10.78
C ASN A 37 -9.51 -7.90 -9.43
N LYS A 38 -8.99 -7.11 -8.49
CA LYS A 38 -8.68 -7.57 -7.13
C LYS A 38 -9.94 -8.03 -6.41
N PHE A 39 -11.06 -7.30 -6.54
CA PHE A 39 -12.31 -7.62 -5.87
C PHE A 39 -12.90 -8.94 -6.35
N GLU A 40 -12.90 -9.19 -7.66
CA GLU A 40 -13.37 -10.47 -8.24
C GLU A 40 -12.52 -11.65 -7.73
N ALA A 41 -11.20 -11.52 -7.79
CA ALA A 41 -10.30 -12.55 -7.26
C ALA A 41 -10.48 -12.77 -5.75
N MET A 42 -10.64 -11.67 -4.99
CA MET A 42 -10.89 -11.73 -3.55
C MET A 42 -12.14 -12.52 -3.21
N LEU A 43 -13.26 -12.32 -3.91
CA LEU A 43 -14.49 -13.09 -3.68
C LEU A 43 -14.29 -14.57 -4.00
N GLN A 44 -13.59 -14.89 -5.09
CA GLN A 44 -13.29 -16.28 -5.48
C GLN A 44 -12.44 -16.99 -4.42
N GLU A 45 -11.43 -16.33 -3.87
CA GLU A 45 -10.56 -16.94 -2.87
C GLU A 45 -11.26 -17.06 -1.49
N LEU A 46 -12.09 -16.06 -1.10
CA LEU A 46 -12.89 -16.13 0.12
C LEU A 46 -13.84 -17.35 0.13
N GLU A 47 -14.42 -17.72 -1.01
CA GLU A 47 -15.29 -18.91 -1.14
C GLU A 47 -14.54 -20.23 -0.88
N LYS A 48 -13.22 -20.25 -1.08
CA LYS A 48 -12.37 -21.45 -0.88
C LYS A 48 -11.89 -21.60 0.56
N ALA A 49 -12.14 -20.63 1.43
CA ALA A 49 -11.66 -20.67 2.82
C ALA A 49 -12.19 -21.91 3.58
N GLU A 50 -11.32 -22.60 4.30
CA GLU A 50 -11.63 -23.81 5.06
C GLU A 50 -11.37 -23.67 6.57
N LYS A 51 -10.41 -22.79 6.98
CA LYS A 51 -9.92 -22.70 8.36
C LYS A 51 -10.12 -21.32 8.95
N PHE A 52 -9.54 -20.29 8.31
CA PHE A 52 -9.63 -18.93 8.81
C PHE A 52 -9.52 -17.87 7.72
N ILE A 53 -10.16 -16.72 7.97
CA ILE A 53 -10.09 -15.52 7.14
C ILE A 53 -9.74 -14.34 8.05
N PHE A 54 -8.67 -13.61 7.74
CA PHE A 54 -8.23 -12.41 8.43
C PHE A 54 -8.30 -11.21 7.50
N LEU A 55 -9.01 -10.16 7.91
CA LEU A 55 -9.16 -8.91 7.17
C LEU A 55 -8.69 -7.74 8.03
N GLU A 56 -7.80 -6.91 7.49
CA GLU A 56 -7.32 -5.68 8.09
C GLU A 56 -7.36 -4.58 7.03
N TYR A 57 -8.18 -3.55 7.26
CA TYR A 57 -8.39 -2.49 6.29
C TYR A 57 -8.48 -1.12 6.95
N PHE A 58 -7.87 -0.11 6.32
CA PHE A 58 -7.98 1.27 6.78
C PHE A 58 -9.41 1.81 6.61
N ILE A 59 -10.02 1.58 5.44
CA ILE A 59 -11.41 1.96 5.17
C ILE A 59 -12.25 0.70 4.91
N VAL A 60 -13.37 0.63 5.63
CA VAL A 60 -14.49 -0.26 5.33
C VAL A 60 -15.74 0.62 5.26
N GLU A 61 -16.36 0.66 4.09
CA GLU A 61 -17.56 1.47 3.82
C GLU A 61 -18.74 0.57 3.46
N LYS A 62 -19.93 0.90 3.99
CA LYS A 62 -21.19 0.22 3.62
C LYS A 62 -21.51 0.54 2.16
N GLY A 63 -21.48 -0.46 1.31
CA GLY A 63 -21.75 -0.38 -0.12
C GLY A 63 -21.85 -1.77 -0.74
N TYR A 64 -21.84 -1.84 -2.05
CA TYR A 64 -21.93 -3.09 -2.79
C TYR A 64 -20.74 -4.00 -2.50
N MET A 65 -19.51 -3.46 -2.56
CA MET A 65 -18.29 -4.22 -2.33
C MET A 65 -18.32 -4.89 -0.95
N TRP A 66 -18.60 -4.12 0.10
CA TRP A 66 -18.67 -4.65 1.46
C TRP A 66 -19.83 -5.65 1.64
N ALA A 67 -21.00 -5.36 1.08
CA ALA A 67 -22.14 -6.26 1.17
C ALA A 67 -21.83 -7.65 0.59
N LYS A 68 -21.14 -7.71 -0.56
CA LYS A 68 -20.73 -8.96 -1.20
C LYS A 68 -19.69 -9.73 -0.38
N ILE A 69 -18.70 -9.02 0.16
CA ILE A 69 -17.71 -9.62 1.05
C ILE A 69 -18.41 -10.18 2.30
N LEU A 70 -19.25 -9.39 2.96
CA LEU A 70 -19.93 -9.79 4.18
C LEU A 70 -20.86 -11.00 3.98
N GLU A 71 -21.53 -11.10 2.83
CA GLU A 71 -22.34 -12.25 2.43
C GLU A 71 -21.51 -13.54 2.42
N VAL A 72 -20.30 -13.51 1.85
CA VAL A 72 -19.38 -14.65 1.84
C VAL A 72 -18.90 -14.96 3.25
N LEU A 73 -18.47 -13.95 4.01
CA LEU A 73 -17.96 -14.13 5.38
C LEU A 73 -18.99 -14.79 6.28
N GLN A 74 -20.27 -14.42 6.18
CA GLN A 74 -21.37 -15.01 6.96
C GLN A 74 -21.56 -16.50 6.62
N ARG A 75 -21.50 -16.87 5.33
CA ARG A 75 -21.56 -18.28 4.93
C ARG A 75 -20.38 -19.06 5.49
N LYS A 76 -19.16 -18.51 5.40
CA LYS A 76 -17.94 -19.15 5.92
C LYS A 76 -17.99 -19.35 7.44
N VAL A 77 -18.50 -18.37 8.18
CA VAL A 77 -18.76 -18.53 9.64
C VAL A 77 -19.74 -19.67 9.89
N ALA A 78 -20.83 -19.78 9.12
CA ALA A 78 -21.79 -20.88 9.27
C ALA A 78 -21.18 -22.26 8.92
N GLU A 79 -20.15 -22.30 8.08
CA GLU A 79 -19.34 -23.48 7.76
C GLU A 79 -18.27 -23.81 8.83
N GLY A 80 -18.12 -22.95 9.86
CA GLY A 80 -17.15 -23.12 10.96
C GLY A 80 -15.79 -22.47 10.72
N VAL A 81 -15.63 -21.64 9.68
CA VAL A 81 -14.40 -20.90 9.41
C VAL A 81 -14.26 -19.76 10.43
N GLU A 82 -13.06 -19.61 11.02
CA GLU A 82 -12.73 -18.51 11.91
C GLU A 82 -12.58 -17.21 11.11
N VAL A 83 -13.38 -16.18 11.37
CA VAL A 83 -13.30 -14.90 10.65
C VAL A 83 -12.97 -13.78 11.62
N ARG A 84 -11.89 -13.01 11.29
CA ARG A 84 -11.47 -11.81 12.02
C ARG A 84 -11.44 -10.61 11.09
N LEU A 85 -12.09 -9.54 11.52
CA LEU A 85 -12.08 -8.24 10.85
C LEU A 85 -11.47 -7.19 11.77
N MET A 86 -10.47 -6.45 11.29
CA MET A 86 -9.98 -5.24 11.92
C MET A 86 -10.06 -4.08 10.93
N TYR A 87 -10.50 -2.91 11.40
CA TYR A 87 -10.50 -1.69 10.61
C TYR A 87 -10.13 -0.48 11.46
N ASP A 88 -9.64 0.58 10.81
CA ASP A 88 -9.21 1.79 11.51
C ASP A 88 -10.39 2.59 12.09
N GLY A 89 -10.18 3.19 13.25
CA GLY A 89 -11.20 3.96 13.97
C GLY A 89 -11.70 5.21 13.23
N THR A 90 -10.99 5.69 12.20
CA THR A 90 -11.48 6.78 11.34
C THR A 90 -12.75 6.43 10.59
N CYS A 91 -13.02 5.13 10.35
CA CYS A 91 -14.27 4.68 9.74
C CYS A 91 -15.52 5.11 10.53
N ALA A 92 -15.41 5.25 11.86
CA ALA A 92 -16.52 5.66 12.71
C ALA A 92 -17.00 7.11 12.49
N PHE A 93 -16.25 7.93 11.74
CA PHE A 93 -16.69 9.30 11.41
C PHE A 93 -17.53 9.37 10.14
N ASN A 94 -17.14 8.61 9.11
CA ASN A 94 -17.67 8.83 7.77
C ASN A 94 -18.38 7.62 7.17
N TYR A 95 -18.06 6.39 7.63
CA TYR A 95 -18.40 5.17 6.89
C TYR A 95 -19.24 4.18 7.69
N LEU A 96 -18.96 4.02 9.01
CA LEU A 96 -19.55 2.97 9.84
C LEU A 96 -20.05 3.54 11.18
N PRO A 97 -21.17 3.04 11.74
CA PRO A 97 -21.57 3.39 13.10
C PRO A 97 -20.50 3.01 14.13
N TYR A 98 -20.35 3.80 15.20
CA TYR A 98 -19.37 3.52 16.26
C TYR A 98 -19.51 2.12 16.87
N ARG A 99 -20.76 1.60 16.96
CA ARG A 99 -21.07 0.24 17.47
C ARG A 99 -21.05 -0.83 16.38
N TYR A 100 -20.50 -0.56 15.23
CA TYR A 100 -20.45 -1.54 14.13
C TYR A 100 -19.73 -2.83 14.49
N PRO A 101 -18.65 -2.84 15.33
CA PRO A 101 -18.07 -4.10 15.77
C PRO A 101 -19.05 -5.01 16.50
N ASP A 102 -20.00 -4.46 17.25
CA ASP A 102 -21.02 -5.25 17.96
C ASP A 102 -22.03 -5.86 16.98
N GLU A 103 -22.35 -5.17 15.87
CA GLU A 103 -23.21 -5.70 14.80
C GLU A 103 -22.53 -6.89 14.12
N ILE A 104 -21.25 -6.75 13.77
CA ILE A 104 -20.45 -7.79 13.11
C ILE A 104 -20.25 -9.01 14.01
N LYS A 105 -20.01 -8.82 15.30
CA LYS A 105 -19.88 -9.92 16.28
C LYS A 105 -21.14 -10.77 16.40
N LYS A 106 -22.33 -10.18 16.26
CA LYS A 106 -23.60 -10.92 16.25
C LYS A 106 -23.73 -11.88 15.06
N MET A 107 -22.96 -11.66 14.00
CA MET A 107 -22.87 -12.53 12.83
C MET A 107 -21.83 -13.65 12.99
N GLY A 108 -21.21 -13.78 14.18
CA GLY A 108 -20.16 -14.76 14.45
C GLY A 108 -18.76 -14.35 13.98
N ILE A 109 -18.58 -13.14 13.45
CA ILE A 109 -17.30 -12.60 13.00
C ILE A 109 -16.65 -11.85 14.15
N GLN A 110 -15.40 -12.19 14.48
CA GLN A 110 -14.62 -11.42 15.46
C GLN A 110 -14.25 -10.07 14.84
N CYS A 111 -14.57 -8.96 15.50
CA CYS A 111 -14.38 -7.64 14.96
C CYS A 111 -13.71 -6.70 15.96
N LYS A 112 -12.71 -5.94 15.50
CA LYS A 112 -12.03 -4.89 16.26
C LYS A 112 -11.97 -3.58 15.45
N MET A 113 -12.11 -2.48 16.16
CA MET A 113 -11.81 -1.14 15.65
C MET A 113 -10.48 -0.70 16.22
N PHE A 114 -9.47 -0.50 15.35
CA PHE A 114 -8.15 -0.04 15.75
C PHE A 114 -8.19 1.45 16.12
N SER A 115 -7.59 1.80 17.26
CA SER A 115 -7.44 3.19 17.73
C SER A 115 -8.72 4.04 17.58
N PRO A 116 -9.82 3.70 18.28
CA PRO A 116 -11.05 4.49 18.24
C PRO A 116 -10.77 5.94 18.59
N ILE A 117 -11.35 6.89 17.83
CA ILE A 117 -11.17 8.31 18.10
C ILE A 117 -12.17 8.73 19.18
N LEU A 118 -11.64 9.16 20.32
CA LEU A 118 -12.41 9.72 21.42
C LEU A 118 -12.33 11.25 21.39
N PRO A 119 -13.30 11.99 21.96
CA PRO A 119 -13.30 13.45 21.98
C PRO A 119 -12.29 14.01 23.00
N VAL A 120 -11.02 13.56 22.90
CA VAL A 120 -9.89 14.01 23.73
C VAL A 120 -8.73 14.39 22.81
N LEU A 121 -8.05 15.49 23.09
CA LEU A 121 -6.85 15.86 22.32
C LEU A 121 -5.70 14.90 22.64
N SER A 122 -5.24 14.16 21.65
CA SER A 122 -4.11 13.24 21.77
C SER A 122 -3.31 13.20 20.46
N THR A 123 -1.99 13.24 20.58
CA THR A 123 -1.07 13.07 19.44
C THR A 123 -1.12 11.65 18.85
N HIS A 124 -1.50 10.67 19.66
CA HIS A 124 -1.67 9.26 19.21
C HIS A 124 -2.75 9.07 18.15
N TYR A 125 -3.66 10.04 17.98
CA TYR A 125 -4.67 10.00 16.90
C TYR A 125 -4.08 10.13 15.51
N ASN A 126 -2.83 10.52 15.36
CA ASN A 126 -2.13 10.54 14.08
C ASN A 126 -1.64 9.16 13.66
N ASN A 127 -1.45 8.23 14.61
CA ASN A 127 -1.01 6.88 14.32
C ASN A 127 -2.21 6.04 13.89
N ARG A 128 -2.32 5.76 12.59
CA ARG A 128 -3.43 5.03 11.99
C ARG A 128 -2.95 3.73 11.38
N ASP A 129 -3.84 2.75 11.36
CA ASP A 129 -3.59 1.49 10.66
C ASP A 129 -4.01 1.65 9.20
N HIS A 130 -3.04 2.01 8.35
CA HIS A 130 -3.27 2.24 6.92
C HIS A 130 -3.04 0.98 6.09
N ARG A 131 -2.83 -0.17 6.70
CA ARG A 131 -2.63 -1.45 6.00
C ARG A 131 -3.91 -1.96 5.37
N LYS A 132 -3.77 -2.76 4.33
CA LYS A 132 -4.84 -3.48 3.65
C LYS A 132 -4.35 -4.90 3.45
N ILE A 133 -4.77 -5.78 4.33
CA ILE A 133 -4.35 -7.18 4.36
C ILE A 133 -5.59 -8.07 4.37
N LEU A 134 -5.60 -9.07 3.49
CA LEU A 134 -6.49 -10.21 3.57
C LEU A 134 -5.64 -11.47 3.58
N VAL A 135 -5.89 -12.36 4.52
CA VAL A 135 -5.26 -13.68 4.57
C VAL A 135 -6.33 -14.74 4.65
N ILE A 136 -6.18 -15.80 3.86
CA ILE A 136 -7.09 -16.95 3.79
C ILE A 136 -6.27 -18.20 4.04
N ASP A 137 -6.55 -18.90 5.13
CA ASP A 137 -5.95 -20.19 5.54
C ASP A 137 -4.42 -20.20 5.65
N GLY A 138 -3.76 -19.02 5.61
CA GLY A 138 -2.32 -18.91 5.49
C GLY A 138 -1.76 -19.36 4.13
N LYS A 139 -2.62 -19.60 3.14
CA LYS A 139 -2.29 -20.08 1.79
C LYS A 139 -2.37 -18.97 0.75
N VAL A 140 -3.32 -18.06 0.90
CA VAL A 140 -3.56 -16.93 0.00
C VAL A 140 -3.55 -15.65 0.80
N GLY A 141 -2.87 -14.62 0.31
CA GLY A 141 -2.81 -13.31 0.92
C GLY A 141 -2.91 -12.18 -0.09
N PHE A 142 -3.62 -11.09 0.25
CA PHE A 142 -3.74 -9.90 -0.58
C PHE A 142 -3.20 -8.69 0.16
N THR A 143 -2.52 -7.80 -0.58
CA THR A 143 -2.19 -6.45 -0.13
C THR A 143 -2.14 -5.47 -1.30
N GLY A 144 -2.07 -4.17 -1.01
CA GLY A 144 -2.05 -3.10 -2.01
C GLY A 144 -2.81 -1.86 -1.56
N GLY A 145 -3.14 -0.96 -2.50
CA GLY A 145 -3.79 0.32 -2.20
C GLY A 145 -5.30 0.23 -1.94
N VAL A 146 -5.94 -0.83 -2.44
CA VAL A 146 -7.41 -0.98 -2.53
C VAL A 146 -8.05 -1.22 -1.16
N ASN A 147 -8.83 -0.27 -0.65
CA ASN A 147 -9.69 -0.43 0.53
C ASN A 147 -11.00 -1.16 0.18
N ILE A 148 -11.91 -1.25 1.16
CA ILE A 148 -13.27 -1.79 0.97
C ILE A 148 -14.24 -0.63 0.87
N GLY A 149 -14.61 -0.28 -0.36
CA GLY A 149 -15.54 0.79 -0.71
C GLY A 149 -15.82 0.79 -2.21
N ASP A 150 -17.00 1.27 -2.60
CA ASP A 150 -17.49 1.20 -3.98
C ASP A 150 -16.68 2.08 -4.95
N GLU A 151 -16.01 3.11 -4.47
CA GLU A 151 -15.13 3.95 -5.26
C GLU A 151 -13.88 3.19 -5.74
N TYR A 152 -13.32 2.29 -4.90
CA TYR A 152 -12.12 1.51 -5.24
C TYR A 152 -12.35 0.48 -6.35
N ILE A 153 -13.61 0.17 -6.65
CA ILE A 153 -14.02 -0.73 -7.73
C ILE A 153 -14.82 0.00 -8.83
N ASN A 154 -14.67 1.31 -8.92
CA ASN A 154 -15.28 2.18 -9.93
C ASN A 154 -16.82 2.07 -10.07
N ARG A 155 -17.52 1.63 -9.03
CA ARG A 155 -18.99 1.66 -8.99
C ARG A 155 -19.56 3.04 -8.69
N CYS A 156 -18.77 3.90 -8.09
CA CYS A 156 -18.99 5.34 -8.00
C CYS A 156 -17.68 6.06 -8.34
N SER A 157 -17.76 7.24 -8.91
CA SER A 157 -16.60 7.93 -9.46
C SER A 157 -16.54 9.41 -9.03
N PRO A 158 -16.43 9.71 -7.71
CA PRO A 158 -16.45 11.09 -7.22
C PRO A 158 -15.26 11.91 -7.73
N PHE A 159 -14.16 11.25 -8.11
CA PHE A 159 -12.92 11.85 -8.59
C PHE A 159 -12.52 11.35 -9.99
N GLY A 160 -13.49 10.94 -10.82
CA GLY A 160 -13.25 10.27 -12.10
C GLY A 160 -12.88 8.79 -11.89
N HIS A 161 -12.17 8.20 -12.86
CA HIS A 161 -11.72 6.82 -12.75
C HIS A 161 -10.73 6.64 -11.60
N TRP A 162 -10.99 5.67 -10.72
CA TRP A 162 -10.12 5.34 -9.59
C TRP A 162 -9.12 4.25 -10.00
N LYS A 163 -7.87 4.65 -10.17
CA LYS A 163 -6.75 3.76 -10.53
C LYS A 163 -6.04 3.31 -9.27
N ASP A 164 -6.24 2.08 -8.86
CA ASP A 164 -5.57 1.48 -7.70
C ASP A 164 -5.10 0.07 -8.00
N THR A 165 -4.10 -0.40 -7.27
CA THR A 165 -3.43 -1.66 -7.53
C THR A 165 -3.36 -2.54 -6.30
N ALA A 166 -3.26 -3.85 -6.54
CA ALA A 166 -3.04 -4.84 -5.49
C ALA A 166 -2.23 -6.03 -6.01
N ILE A 167 -1.75 -6.84 -5.09
CA ILE A 167 -1.18 -8.16 -5.38
C ILE A 167 -1.87 -9.23 -4.55
N MET A 168 -1.88 -10.43 -5.09
CA MET A 168 -2.21 -11.67 -4.40
C MET A 168 -0.97 -12.54 -4.32
N LEU A 169 -0.71 -13.08 -3.16
CA LEU A 169 0.34 -14.03 -2.87
C LEU A 169 -0.27 -15.41 -2.65
N GLU A 170 0.34 -16.42 -3.22
CA GLU A 170 0.03 -17.83 -2.97
C GLU A 170 1.33 -18.51 -2.57
N GLY A 171 1.38 -19.17 -1.42
CA GLY A 171 2.55 -19.90 -0.95
C GLY A 171 3.26 -19.27 0.26
N ASP A 172 4.59 -19.48 0.35
CA ASP A 172 5.37 -19.20 1.57
C ASP A 172 5.31 -17.73 2.02
N GLY A 173 5.25 -16.78 1.07
CA GLY A 173 5.21 -15.33 1.37
C GLY A 173 3.95 -14.87 2.11
N VAL A 174 2.89 -15.68 2.12
CA VAL A 174 1.65 -15.36 2.86
C VAL A 174 1.89 -15.33 4.37
N GLU A 175 2.91 -16.06 4.84
CA GLU A 175 3.32 -16.06 6.25
C GLU A 175 3.62 -14.64 6.75
N GLY A 176 4.32 -13.82 5.94
CA GLY A 176 4.63 -12.44 6.31
C GLY A 176 3.38 -11.56 6.52
N LEU A 177 2.37 -11.67 5.64
CA LEU A 177 1.09 -10.98 5.80
C LEU A 177 0.32 -11.50 7.03
N THR A 178 0.35 -12.81 7.26
CA THR A 178 -0.29 -13.44 8.42
C THR A 178 0.31 -12.94 9.73
N GLN A 179 1.65 -12.86 9.81
CA GLN A 179 2.35 -12.35 10.99
C GLN A 179 2.00 -10.88 11.24
N MET A 180 1.99 -10.03 10.21
CA MET A 180 1.62 -8.61 10.34
C MET A 180 0.20 -8.44 10.88
N PHE A 181 -0.78 -9.18 10.35
CA PHE A 181 -2.14 -9.16 10.88
C PHE A 181 -2.19 -9.59 12.35
N LEU A 182 -1.57 -10.71 12.70
CA LEU A 182 -1.60 -11.25 14.06
C LEU A 182 -0.92 -10.32 15.07
N GLN A 183 0.18 -9.67 14.69
CA GLN A 183 0.84 -8.67 15.54
C GLN A 183 -0.12 -7.53 15.91
N MET A 184 -0.83 -6.96 14.92
CA MET A 184 -1.78 -5.88 15.17
C MET A 184 -3.03 -6.35 15.90
N TRP A 185 -3.55 -7.52 15.56
CA TRP A 185 -4.69 -8.09 16.24
C TRP A 185 -4.44 -8.26 17.75
N ASN A 186 -3.22 -8.63 18.10
CA ASN A 186 -2.82 -8.93 19.48
C ASN A 186 -2.27 -7.73 20.27
N VAL A 187 -2.22 -6.53 19.71
CA VAL A 187 -1.81 -5.31 20.48
C VAL A 187 -2.66 -5.11 21.73
N THR A 188 -3.93 -5.51 21.71
CA THR A 188 -4.87 -5.37 22.85
C THR A 188 -5.23 -6.68 23.54
N GLU A 189 -4.65 -7.80 23.11
CA GLU A 189 -4.95 -9.13 23.65
C GLU A 189 -3.80 -9.69 24.51
N LYS A 190 -4.11 -10.64 25.38
CA LYS A 190 -3.08 -11.48 25.98
C LYS A 190 -2.51 -12.39 24.90
N CYS A 191 -1.20 -12.57 24.90
CA CYS A 191 -0.42 -13.29 23.90
C CYS A 191 -1.13 -14.57 23.41
N GLU A 192 -1.48 -14.58 22.12
CA GLU A 192 -2.02 -15.75 21.43
C GLU A 192 -0.88 -16.57 20.82
N ASP A 193 -1.02 -17.90 20.80
CA ASP A 193 -0.10 -18.75 20.04
C ASP A 193 -0.33 -18.58 18.53
N PHE A 194 0.60 -17.90 17.86
CA PHE A 194 0.57 -17.73 16.41
C PHE A 194 0.84 -19.03 15.65
N GLY A 195 1.44 -20.03 16.30
CA GLY A 195 1.87 -21.27 15.67
C GLY A 195 0.73 -22.04 14.98
N LYS A 196 -0.51 -21.88 15.45
CA LYS A 196 -1.67 -22.51 14.79
C LYS A 196 -1.98 -21.95 13.41
N TYR A 197 -1.62 -20.68 13.13
CA TYR A 197 -1.87 -19.98 11.85
C TYR A 197 -0.65 -19.96 10.93
N LEU A 198 0.55 -20.20 11.48
CA LEU A 198 1.83 -20.17 10.77
C LEU A 198 2.34 -21.57 10.44
N LYS A 199 1.51 -22.61 10.60
CA LYS A 199 1.90 -23.97 10.22
C LYS A 199 2.08 -24.04 8.72
N LYS A 200 3.30 -24.38 8.28
CA LYS A 200 3.59 -24.70 6.89
C LYS A 200 2.84 -25.97 6.51
N GLU A 201 1.82 -25.85 5.69
CA GLU A 201 1.32 -26.98 4.91
C GLU A 201 2.29 -27.21 3.75
N ASN A 202 2.36 -28.46 3.25
CA ASN A 202 3.20 -28.76 2.10
C ASN A 202 2.79 -27.86 0.92
N ASN A 203 3.62 -26.84 0.67
CA ASN A 203 3.41 -25.93 -0.43
C ASN A 203 3.76 -26.66 -1.73
N SER A 204 2.81 -26.77 -2.64
CA SER A 204 3.04 -27.38 -3.96
C SER A 204 3.76 -26.44 -4.93
N ILE A 205 3.87 -25.16 -4.57
CA ILE A 205 4.53 -24.16 -5.39
C ILE A 205 6.04 -24.29 -5.17
N GLN A 206 6.73 -24.70 -6.24
CA GLN A 206 8.18 -24.69 -6.31
C GLN A 206 8.58 -23.68 -7.38
N ASP A 207 8.84 -22.44 -6.97
CA ASP A 207 9.38 -21.38 -7.83
C ASP A 207 10.61 -20.79 -7.12
N ASP A 208 11.77 -21.06 -7.66
CA ASP A 208 13.06 -20.59 -7.19
C ASP A 208 13.51 -19.29 -7.88
N ARG A 209 12.68 -18.75 -8.78
CA ARG A 209 12.93 -17.47 -9.45
C ARG A 209 12.61 -16.34 -8.51
N GLY A 210 13.60 -15.49 -8.28
CA GLY A 210 13.44 -14.28 -7.50
C GLY A 210 13.04 -14.48 -6.04
N PHE A 211 12.59 -13.40 -5.42
CA PHE A 211 12.23 -13.33 -4.00
C PHE A 211 11.09 -12.37 -3.76
N ILE A 212 10.29 -12.65 -2.74
CA ILE A 212 9.33 -11.70 -2.18
C ILE A 212 9.65 -11.43 -0.71
N LEU A 213 9.49 -10.19 -0.30
CA LEU A 213 9.63 -9.74 1.07
C LEU A 213 8.40 -8.91 1.44
N PRO A 214 7.36 -9.51 2.02
CA PRO A 214 6.31 -8.75 2.69
C PRO A 214 6.90 -8.07 3.92
N PHE A 215 6.70 -6.76 4.05
CA PHE A 215 7.20 -5.97 5.17
C PHE A 215 6.14 -5.00 5.67
N GLY A 216 6.24 -4.65 6.94
CA GLY A 216 5.43 -3.62 7.58
C GLY A 216 6.29 -2.46 8.02
N ASP A 217 5.64 -1.34 8.29
CA ASP A 217 6.23 -0.17 8.93
C ASP A 217 5.41 0.21 10.16
N SER A 218 6.06 0.76 11.18
CA SER A 218 5.44 1.08 12.47
C SER A 218 5.91 2.45 12.95
N PRO A 219 5.00 3.34 13.37
CA PRO A 219 5.40 4.63 13.93
C PRO A 219 5.98 4.52 15.35
N PHE A 220 6.04 3.33 15.94
CA PHE A 220 6.48 3.13 17.34
C PHE A 220 7.89 2.60 17.48
N ASP A 221 8.52 2.20 16.39
CA ASP A 221 9.95 1.92 16.38
C ASP A 221 10.73 3.10 15.78
N ARG A 222 12.04 2.98 15.71
CA ARG A 222 12.93 4.01 15.18
C ARG A 222 13.35 3.76 13.74
N GLU A 223 12.84 2.68 13.15
CA GLU A 223 13.22 2.23 11.83
C GLU A 223 12.14 2.60 10.82
N LEU A 224 12.49 3.42 9.85
CA LEU A 224 11.62 3.83 8.76
C LEU A 224 11.80 2.86 7.59
N ILE A 225 11.24 1.66 7.72
CA ILE A 225 11.48 0.57 6.78
C ILE A 225 10.94 0.93 5.39
N GLY A 226 9.73 1.46 5.32
CA GLY A 226 9.11 1.85 4.05
C GLY A 226 9.92 2.90 3.30
N GLU A 227 10.34 3.97 3.99
CA GLU A 227 11.20 5.01 3.42
C GLU A 227 12.54 4.44 2.98
N THR A 228 13.18 3.63 3.83
CA THR A 228 14.47 3.02 3.52
C THR A 228 14.41 2.13 2.29
N VAL A 229 13.35 1.34 2.13
CA VAL A 229 13.14 0.51 0.94
C VAL A 229 13.01 1.38 -0.31
N TYR A 230 12.22 2.45 -0.27
CA TYR A 230 12.06 3.37 -1.39
C TYR A 230 13.36 4.09 -1.73
N MET A 231 14.08 4.60 -0.72
CA MET A 231 15.39 5.24 -0.88
C MET A 231 16.43 4.30 -1.48
N ASP A 232 16.44 3.03 -1.07
CA ASP A 232 17.36 2.04 -1.61
C ASP A 232 17.08 1.73 -3.09
N ILE A 233 15.80 1.63 -3.49
CA ILE A 233 15.40 1.46 -4.90
C ILE A 233 15.91 2.65 -5.72
N ILE A 234 15.60 3.89 -5.30
CA ILE A 234 15.96 5.12 -6.02
C ILE A 234 17.48 5.27 -6.15
N ASN A 235 18.21 5.04 -5.05
CA ASN A 235 19.67 5.24 -5.02
C ASN A 235 20.44 4.20 -5.86
N ARG A 236 19.86 3.00 -6.04
CA ARG A 236 20.49 1.89 -6.78
C ARG A 236 19.89 1.64 -8.15
N ALA A 237 18.95 2.46 -8.59
CA ALA A 237 18.47 2.38 -9.95
C ALA A 237 19.57 2.73 -10.95
N GLU A 238 19.67 1.96 -12.02
CA GLU A 238 20.64 2.13 -13.10
C GLU A 238 19.99 2.70 -14.35
N ASP A 239 18.82 2.16 -14.74
CA ASP A 239 18.12 2.52 -15.94
C ASP A 239 16.89 3.41 -15.66
N TYR A 240 16.00 2.97 -14.77
CA TYR A 240 14.77 3.71 -14.48
C TYR A 240 14.22 3.50 -13.06
N VAL A 241 13.44 4.49 -12.60
CA VAL A 241 12.52 4.38 -11.45
C VAL A 241 11.17 4.95 -11.86
N HIS A 242 10.16 4.12 -11.87
CA HIS A 242 8.79 4.48 -12.19
C HIS A 242 7.89 4.35 -10.96
N ILE A 243 7.16 5.43 -10.66
CA ILE A 243 6.40 5.54 -9.40
C ILE A 243 4.97 5.98 -9.68
N MET A 244 3.99 5.26 -9.13
CA MET A 244 2.61 5.71 -9.01
C MET A 244 2.30 5.97 -7.53
N THR A 245 1.80 7.16 -7.20
CA THR A 245 1.43 7.54 -5.84
C THR A 245 0.33 8.60 -5.83
N PRO A 246 -0.64 8.54 -4.87
CA PRO A 246 -1.69 9.55 -4.78
C PRO A 246 -1.19 10.89 -4.25
N TYR A 247 -0.14 10.90 -3.45
CA TYR A 247 0.39 12.09 -2.79
C TYR A 247 1.90 12.20 -3.00
N LEU A 248 2.38 13.44 -3.04
CA LEU A 248 3.80 13.78 -3.15
C LEU A 248 4.13 14.86 -2.10
N ILE A 249 4.24 14.43 -0.86
CA ILE A 249 4.54 15.30 0.30
C ILE A 249 5.77 14.73 0.99
N ILE A 250 6.89 14.85 0.31
CA ILE A 250 8.17 14.22 0.66
C ILE A 250 9.05 15.18 1.45
N ASP A 251 9.96 14.59 2.20
CA ASP A 251 11.00 15.31 2.90
C ASP A 251 12.15 15.74 1.96
N HIS A 252 13.16 16.35 2.51
CA HIS A 252 14.31 16.81 1.74
C HIS A 252 15.19 15.65 1.26
N GLU A 253 15.26 14.56 2.00
CA GLU A 253 16.12 13.41 1.68
C GLU A 253 15.57 12.65 0.49
N MET A 254 14.27 12.35 0.49
CA MET A 254 13.56 11.71 -0.62
C MET A 254 13.58 12.61 -1.88
N GLU A 255 13.32 13.93 -1.72
CA GLU A 255 13.39 14.89 -2.82
C GLU A 255 14.80 14.91 -3.46
N ARG A 256 15.85 14.90 -2.64
CA ARG A 256 17.23 14.84 -3.12
C ARG A 256 17.57 13.53 -3.80
N ALA A 257 17.09 12.39 -3.29
CA ALA A 257 17.34 11.09 -3.90
C ALA A 257 16.72 11.01 -5.32
N LEU A 258 15.47 11.44 -5.48
CA LEU A 258 14.81 11.52 -6.80
C LEU A 258 15.57 12.46 -7.76
N CYS A 259 15.94 13.66 -7.30
CA CYS A 259 16.72 14.60 -8.09
C CYS A 259 18.08 14.01 -8.50
N TYR A 260 18.79 13.38 -7.57
CA TYR A 260 20.10 12.80 -7.84
C TYR A 260 20.02 11.62 -8.82
N ALA A 261 19.00 10.75 -8.69
CA ALA A 261 18.78 9.67 -9.64
C ALA A 261 18.60 10.21 -11.07
N ALA A 262 17.73 11.20 -11.26
CA ALA A 262 17.52 11.84 -12.56
C ALA A 262 18.78 12.53 -13.10
N GLN A 263 19.52 13.25 -12.25
CA GLN A 263 20.75 13.94 -12.64
C GLN A 263 21.90 13.01 -13.06
N ARG A 264 21.93 11.78 -12.56
CA ARG A 264 22.90 10.77 -13.01
C ARG A 264 22.42 9.93 -14.21
N GLY A 265 21.28 10.31 -14.81
CA GLY A 265 20.79 9.74 -16.08
C GLY A 265 19.73 8.65 -15.94
N VAL A 266 19.25 8.37 -14.73
CA VAL A 266 18.14 7.42 -14.51
C VAL A 266 16.83 8.06 -15.00
N ASP A 267 16.00 7.33 -15.76
CA ASP A 267 14.67 7.78 -16.16
C ASP A 267 13.70 7.72 -14.98
N VAL A 268 13.51 8.85 -14.29
CA VAL A 268 12.62 8.95 -13.13
C VAL A 268 11.28 9.53 -13.55
N LYS A 269 10.21 8.71 -13.49
CA LYS A 269 8.85 9.11 -13.82
C LYS A 269 7.93 8.98 -12.60
N LEU A 270 7.11 10.00 -12.37
CA LEU A 270 6.09 10.02 -11.32
C LEU A 270 4.71 10.17 -11.97
N ILE A 271 3.79 9.24 -11.68
CA ILE A 271 2.36 9.39 -12.03
C ILE A 271 1.60 9.79 -10.77
N LEU A 272 0.90 10.92 -10.85
CA LEU A 272 0.12 11.56 -9.79
C LEU A 272 -1.33 11.78 -10.26
N PRO A 273 -2.29 11.99 -9.34
CA PRO A 273 -3.67 12.30 -9.73
C PRO A 273 -3.77 13.66 -10.45
N HIS A 274 -4.62 13.73 -11.48
CA HIS A 274 -5.03 15.00 -12.07
C HIS A 274 -6.18 15.63 -11.30
N ILE A 275 -7.15 14.83 -10.88
CA ILE A 275 -8.31 15.25 -10.09
C ILE A 275 -8.03 14.91 -8.61
N PRO A 276 -7.80 15.90 -7.73
CA PRO A 276 -7.45 15.62 -6.34
C PRO A 276 -8.68 15.23 -5.51
N ASP A 277 -8.51 14.26 -4.61
CA ASP A 277 -9.47 13.95 -3.53
C ASP A 277 -9.46 15.04 -2.44
N LYS A 278 -8.28 15.62 -2.18
CA LYS A 278 -8.04 16.64 -1.16
C LYS A 278 -7.23 17.81 -1.73
N LYS A 279 -7.79 19.03 -1.63
CA LYS A 279 -7.16 20.23 -2.22
C LYS A 279 -5.86 20.64 -1.54
N MET A 280 -5.74 20.45 -0.20
CA MET A 280 -4.55 20.86 0.55
C MET A 280 -3.32 19.97 0.24
N PRO A 281 -3.38 18.63 0.34
CA PRO A 281 -2.30 17.74 -0.08
C PRO A 281 -1.88 17.96 -1.53
N PHE A 282 -2.84 18.20 -2.43
CA PHE A 282 -2.56 18.49 -3.84
C PHE A 282 -1.79 19.80 -4.04
N ALA A 283 -2.17 20.87 -3.31
CA ALA A 283 -1.45 22.13 -3.37
C ALA A 283 -0.02 22.01 -2.83
N LEU A 284 0.16 21.18 -1.80
CA LEU A 284 1.47 20.91 -1.21
C LEU A 284 2.34 20.08 -2.17
N ALA A 285 1.80 19.05 -2.82
CA ALA A 285 2.49 18.26 -3.83
C ALA A 285 3.08 19.13 -4.94
N LYS A 286 2.32 20.12 -5.42
CA LYS A 286 2.77 21.07 -6.45
C LYS A 286 4.01 21.89 -6.03
N THR A 287 4.32 22.01 -4.75
CA THR A 287 5.52 22.74 -4.31
C THR A 287 6.82 22.01 -4.63
N HIS A 288 6.79 20.69 -4.76
CA HIS A 288 7.94 19.85 -5.11
C HIS A 288 8.23 19.83 -6.62
N TYR A 289 7.21 20.10 -7.46
CA TYR A 289 7.31 19.99 -8.92
C TYR A 289 8.49 20.80 -9.50
N ALA A 290 8.66 22.03 -9.04
CA ALA A 290 9.68 22.92 -9.62
C ALA A 290 11.10 22.37 -9.45
N GLN A 291 11.41 21.76 -8.29
CA GLN A 291 12.73 21.23 -8.00
C GLN A 291 12.95 19.91 -8.75
N LEU A 292 11.97 19.02 -8.70
CA LEU A 292 12.00 17.74 -9.40
C LEU A 292 12.14 17.92 -10.93
N LEU A 293 11.30 18.76 -11.54
CA LEU A 293 11.37 19.05 -12.98
C LEU A 293 12.71 19.68 -13.40
N LYS A 294 13.29 20.57 -12.58
CA LYS A 294 14.63 21.14 -12.84
C LYS A 294 15.73 20.10 -12.82
N ALA A 295 15.60 19.08 -12.00
CA ALA A 295 16.56 18.00 -11.88
C ALA A 295 16.44 16.95 -13.00
N GLY A 296 15.37 17.00 -13.80
CA GLY A 296 15.11 16.05 -14.89
C GLY A 296 14.11 14.95 -14.54
N VAL A 297 13.50 15.00 -13.35
CA VAL A 297 12.39 14.08 -13.00
C VAL A 297 11.18 14.45 -13.84
N ARG A 298 10.55 13.46 -14.47
CA ARG A 298 9.36 13.64 -15.29
C ARG A 298 8.11 13.39 -14.47
N ILE A 299 7.16 14.30 -14.51
CA ILE A 299 5.92 14.26 -13.72
C ILE A 299 4.75 14.18 -14.69
N PHE A 300 3.86 13.24 -14.43
CA PHE A 300 2.67 12.95 -15.20
C PHE A 300 1.43 13.01 -14.31
N GLU A 301 0.35 13.58 -14.83
CA GLU A 301 -0.94 13.62 -14.14
C GLU A 301 -1.96 12.75 -14.88
N TYR A 302 -2.51 11.77 -14.17
CA TYR A 302 -3.49 10.84 -14.70
C TYR A 302 -4.83 11.54 -14.97
N THR A 303 -5.11 11.80 -16.24
CA THR A 303 -6.23 12.65 -16.67
C THR A 303 -7.61 12.01 -16.49
N PRO A 304 -7.80 10.66 -16.57
CA PRO A 304 -9.11 10.07 -16.35
C PRO A 304 -9.67 10.22 -14.94
N GLY A 305 -8.78 10.49 -13.93
CA GLY A 305 -9.27 10.60 -12.56
C GLY A 305 -8.19 10.63 -11.49
N PHE A 306 -8.34 9.74 -10.50
CA PHE A 306 -7.50 9.69 -9.31
C PHE A 306 -6.64 8.42 -9.29
N VAL A 307 -5.32 8.58 -9.31
CA VAL A 307 -4.38 7.48 -9.07
C VAL A 307 -4.21 7.31 -7.57
N HIS A 308 -4.62 6.15 -7.06
CA HIS A 308 -4.43 5.75 -5.65
C HIS A 308 -3.43 4.60 -5.48
N ALA A 309 -2.84 4.10 -6.56
CA ALA A 309 -1.80 3.08 -6.54
C ALA A 309 -0.56 3.56 -5.76
N LYS A 310 0.13 2.64 -5.08
CA LYS A 310 1.41 2.85 -4.42
C LYS A 310 2.36 1.79 -4.96
N VAL A 311 2.99 2.14 -6.06
CA VAL A 311 3.86 1.23 -6.82
C VAL A 311 5.17 1.92 -7.12
N PHE A 312 6.24 1.19 -6.89
CA PHE A 312 7.58 1.50 -7.39
C PHE A 312 8.02 0.35 -8.29
N SER A 313 8.56 0.64 -9.47
CA SER A 313 9.29 -0.32 -10.27
C SER A 313 10.64 0.24 -10.70
N SER A 314 11.65 -0.62 -10.85
CA SER A 314 13.00 -0.22 -11.21
C SER A 314 13.72 -1.32 -11.97
N ASP A 315 14.31 -0.95 -13.09
CA ASP A 315 15.29 -1.74 -13.88
C ASP A 315 14.77 -3.12 -14.31
N GLY A 316 13.45 -3.33 -14.41
CA GLY A 316 12.82 -4.63 -14.71
C GLY A 316 13.08 -5.72 -13.67
N ARG A 317 13.66 -5.38 -12.52
CA ARG A 317 14.14 -6.33 -11.51
C ARG A 317 13.55 -6.15 -10.13
N LYS A 318 13.09 -4.97 -9.81
CA LYS A 318 12.61 -4.59 -8.47
C LYS A 318 11.25 -3.93 -8.59
N ALA A 319 10.34 -4.30 -7.69
CA ALA A 319 9.11 -3.55 -7.51
C ALA A 319 8.67 -3.56 -6.05
N VAL A 320 7.90 -2.56 -5.65
CA VAL A 320 7.11 -2.55 -4.42
C VAL A 320 5.67 -2.27 -4.76
N VAL A 321 4.78 -3.08 -4.23
CA VAL A 321 3.34 -2.84 -4.23
C VAL A 321 2.85 -2.90 -2.79
N GLY A 322 2.14 -1.86 -2.35
CA GLY A 322 1.71 -1.82 -0.95
C GLY A 322 0.76 -0.68 -0.64
N THR A 323 0.82 -0.24 0.60
CA THR A 323 -0.06 0.78 1.15
C THR A 323 0.63 2.13 1.35
N ILE A 324 1.96 2.19 1.26
CA ILE A 324 2.83 3.31 1.62
C ILE A 324 2.80 4.40 0.56
N ASN A 325 2.20 5.54 0.87
CA ASN A 325 2.23 6.73 0.01
C ASN A 325 3.57 7.47 0.15
N LEU A 326 3.89 8.33 -0.83
CA LEU A 326 4.96 9.33 -0.69
C LEU A 326 4.45 10.58 0.05
N ASP A 327 4.05 10.38 1.31
CA ASP A 327 3.66 11.47 2.22
C ASP A 327 4.12 11.23 3.66
N TYR A 328 4.19 12.32 4.46
CA TYR A 328 4.67 12.26 5.84
C TYR A 328 3.88 11.29 6.73
N ARG A 329 2.57 11.16 6.52
CA ARG A 329 1.76 10.25 7.35
C ARG A 329 2.13 8.80 7.09
N SER A 330 2.24 8.43 5.83
CA SER A 330 2.61 7.06 5.46
C SER A 330 4.05 6.73 5.86
N LEU A 331 4.99 7.67 5.68
CA LEU A 331 6.41 7.41 5.95
C LEU A 331 6.77 7.46 7.44
N TYR A 332 6.01 8.20 8.30
CA TYR A 332 6.43 8.45 9.68
C TYR A 332 5.38 8.19 10.76
N LEU A 333 4.09 8.14 10.42
CA LEU A 333 3.03 8.18 11.42
C LEU A 333 2.05 7.00 11.36
N HIS A 334 1.96 6.30 10.23
CA HIS A 334 1.01 5.21 10.05
C HIS A 334 1.67 3.84 10.21
N PHE A 335 0.86 2.86 10.58
CA PHE A 335 1.18 1.47 10.32
C PHE A 335 0.91 1.20 8.84
N GLU A 336 1.92 0.77 8.13
CA GLU A 336 1.87 0.51 6.69
C GLU A 336 2.37 -0.89 6.38
N CYS A 337 2.14 -1.36 5.17
CA CYS A 337 2.74 -2.58 4.67
C CYS A 337 3.00 -2.51 3.16
N GLY A 338 3.92 -3.34 2.71
CA GLY A 338 4.23 -3.52 1.31
C GLY A 338 4.85 -4.88 1.05
N ALA A 339 4.96 -5.22 -0.20
CA ALA A 339 5.73 -6.37 -0.65
C ALA A 339 6.81 -5.89 -1.62
N PHE A 340 8.06 -6.12 -1.25
CA PHE A 340 9.20 -5.91 -2.14
C PHE A 340 9.40 -7.17 -2.97
N LEU A 341 9.40 -7.00 -4.28
CA LEU A 341 9.55 -8.04 -5.30
C LEU A 341 10.93 -7.90 -5.95
N PHE A 342 11.62 -9.01 -6.13
CA PHE A 342 12.94 -9.02 -6.75
C PHE A 342 13.08 -10.19 -7.74
N ASP A 343 13.46 -9.88 -8.98
CA ASP A 343 13.68 -10.81 -10.09
C ASP A 343 12.49 -11.77 -10.33
N LEU A 344 11.25 -11.31 -10.09
CA LEU A 344 10.01 -12.04 -10.34
C LEU A 344 9.39 -11.64 -11.66
N PRO A 345 8.79 -12.60 -12.43
CA PRO A 345 8.17 -12.28 -13.72
C PRO A 345 7.06 -11.24 -13.66
N VAL A 346 6.33 -11.16 -12.55
CA VAL A 346 5.24 -10.19 -12.33
C VAL A 346 5.71 -8.72 -12.41
N ILE A 347 7.01 -8.47 -12.28
CA ILE A 347 7.57 -7.10 -12.40
C ILE A 347 7.37 -6.56 -13.83
N GLU A 348 7.41 -7.42 -14.84
CA GLU A 348 7.10 -7.03 -16.23
C GLU A 348 5.62 -6.61 -16.39
N GLU A 349 4.71 -7.29 -15.68
CA GLU A 349 3.28 -6.92 -15.68
C GLU A 349 3.04 -5.59 -14.99
N ILE A 350 3.74 -5.34 -13.87
CA ILE A 350 3.69 -4.06 -13.14
C ILE A 350 4.20 -2.92 -14.03
N GLU A 351 5.32 -3.12 -14.72
CA GLU A 351 5.88 -2.13 -15.62
C GLU A 351 4.96 -1.85 -16.82
N LYS A 352 4.38 -2.91 -17.39
CA LYS A 352 3.41 -2.75 -18.47
C LYS A 352 2.17 -1.97 -18.02
N ASP A 353 1.69 -2.19 -16.81
CA ASP A 353 0.58 -1.41 -16.25
C ASP A 353 0.97 0.06 -16.03
N PHE A 354 2.20 0.31 -15.58
CA PHE A 354 2.73 1.66 -15.47
C PHE A 354 2.72 2.37 -16.83
N GLU A 355 3.25 1.76 -17.89
CA GLU A 355 3.30 2.34 -19.23
C GLU A 355 1.89 2.53 -19.85
N ASN A 356 0.96 1.59 -19.60
CA ASN A 356 -0.44 1.74 -20.00
C ASN A 356 -1.10 2.95 -19.30
N THR A 357 -0.86 3.09 -18.00
CA THR A 357 -1.37 4.24 -17.22
C THR A 357 -0.74 5.54 -17.67
N LEU A 358 0.56 5.53 -17.99
CA LEU A 358 1.31 6.68 -18.50
C LEU A 358 0.71 7.21 -19.81
N ALA A 359 0.25 6.32 -20.69
CA ALA A 359 -0.37 6.70 -21.96
C ALA A 359 -1.67 7.51 -21.78
N GLU A 360 -2.32 7.41 -20.62
CA GLU A 360 -3.51 8.17 -20.26
C GLU A 360 -3.20 9.45 -19.47
N CYS A 361 -1.92 9.77 -19.27
CA CYS A 361 -1.47 10.90 -18.46
C CYS A 361 -1.10 12.10 -19.33
N GLN A 362 -1.19 13.28 -18.72
CA GLN A 362 -0.60 14.50 -19.23
C GLN A 362 0.75 14.75 -18.57
N GLU A 363 1.80 14.89 -19.38
CA GLU A 363 3.11 15.31 -18.85
C GLU A 363 3.07 16.78 -18.41
N VAL A 364 3.56 17.05 -17.21
CA VAL A 364 3.65 18.39 -16.63
C VAL A 364 5.01 18.98 -16.94
N THR A 365 5.05 20.03 -17.73
CA THR A 365 6.28 20.75 -18.05
C THR A 365 6.55 21.89 -17.06
N MET A 366 7.79 22.41 -17.07
CA MET A 366 8.13 23.62 -16.30
C MET A 366 7.31 24.84 -16.78
N ALA A 367 6.89 24.88 -18.05
CA ALA A 367 6.03 25.95 -18.59
C ALA A 367 4.62 25.85 -17.99
N ASP A 368 4.05 24.64 -17.88
CA ASP A 368 2.75 24.40 -17.27
C ASP A 368 2.78 24.73 -15.77
N TYR A 369 3.84 24.31 -15.07
CA TYR A 369 4.04 24.69 -13.68
C TYR A 369 4.07 26.21 -13.50
N ARG A 370 4.77 26.96 -14.37
CA ARG A 370 4.84 28.43 -14.28
C ARG A 370 3.49 29.10 -14.52
N LYS A 371 2.68 28.59 -15.45
CA LYS A 371 1.32 29.07 -15.74
C LYS A 371 0.30 28.76 -14.66
N GLY A 372 0.56 27.75 -13.81
CA GLY A 372 -0.33 27.31 -12.74
C GLY A 372 -0.69 28.41 -11.74
N ASN A 373 -1.80 28.24 -11.01
CA ASN A 373 -2.39 29.22 -10.11
C ASN A 373 -1.39 29.70 -9.03
N MET A 374 -1.09 31.02 -9.04
CA MET A 374 -0.13 31.63 -8.11
C MET A 374 -0.60 31.54 -6.65
N ILE A 375 -1.92 31.66 -6.38
CA ILE A 375 -2.49 31.55 -5.05
C ILE A 375 -2.24 30.14 -4.50
N GLN A 376 -2.48 29.11 -5.31
CA GLN A 376 -2.22 27.71 -4.94
C GLN A 376 -0.74 27.49 -4.59
N LYS A 377 0.20 28.09 -5.33
CA LYS A 377 1.64 28.00 -5.06
C LYS A 377 2.02 28.68 -3.75
N ILE A 378 1.44 29.87 -3.45
CA ILE A 378 1.69 30.59 -2.21
C ILE A 378 1.11 29.81 -1.02
N CYS A 379 -0.14 29.34 -1.13
CA CYS A 379 -0.77 28.50 -0.12
C CYS A 379 0.04 27.20 0.11
N GLY A 380 0.48 26.53 -0.96
CA GLY A 380 1.30 25.33 -0.87
C GLY A 380 2.62 25.59 -0.11
N LYS A 381 3.31 26.70 -0.39
CA LYS A 381 4.53 27.07 0.34
C LYS A 381 4.28 27.33 1.82
N ALA A 382 3.18 27.98 2.19
CA ALA A 382 2.79 28.16 3.58
C ALA A 382 2.45 26.82 4.25
N LEU A 383 1.74 25.94 3.55
CA LEU A 383 1.41 24.58 4.02
C LEU A 383 2.66 23.71 4.19
N LYS A 384 3.75 23.96 3.46
CA LYS A 384 5.02 23.19 3.61
C LYS A 384 5.58 23.29 5.03
N LEU A 385 5.30 24.38 5.76
CA LEU A 385 5.68 24.53 7.18
C LEU A 385 4.85 23.59 8.08
N LEU A 386 3.67 23.16 7.63
CA LEU A 386 2.77 22.27 8.35
C LEU A 386 2.80 20.82 7.82
N ALA A 387 3.62 20.57 6.80
CA ALA A 387 3.70 19.25 6.15
C ALA A 387 3.90 18.07 7.12
N PRO A 388 4.73 18.20 8.19
CA PRO A 388 4.89 17.12 9.17
C PRO A 388 3.63 16.82 10.00
N LEU A 389 2.62 17.69 9.93
CA LEU A 389 1.34 17.53 10.64
C LEU A 389 0.19 17.06 9.73
N MET A 390 0.47 16.90 8.43
CA MET A 390 -0.55 16.64 7.40
C MET A 390 -0.56 15.19 6.90
#